data_a233cb51b5076db60379c4668b074692
#
_entry.id   a233cb51b5076db60379c4668b074692
#
_cell.length_a   1.000
_cell.length_b   1.000
_cell.length_c   1.000
_cell.angle_alpha   90.00
_cell.angle_beta   90.00
_cell.angle_gamma   90.00
#
_symmetry.space_group_name_H-M   'P 1'
#
loop_
_entity.id
_entity.type
_entity.pdbx_description
1 polymer ?
#
loop_
_entity_poly.entity_id
_entity_poly.type
_entity_poly.pdbx_seq_one_letter_code
_entity_poly.pdbx_strand_id
1 'polypeptide(L)'
;MDATFLPITLDEGRSYYGKEFTQFDVIFVTGDPYYDHPLSGIAILSRLLDTKGYKVGIIAQLETDDEYRVCGAPRFFFCITSGLLDSMVANYTPMLRERENVLVPEHAPIIYTQKIKEFYKDSMTVLGGVEATIRRF
;
A
#
# COMPACT_ATOMS: atom_id res chain seq x y z
N MET A 1 -13.39 -13.88 17.02
CA MET A 1 -12.49 -13.31 15.99
C MET A 1 -12.44 -11.81 16.19
N ASP A 2 -11.33 -11.32 16.61
CA ASP A 2 -11.19 -9.89 16.84
C ASP A 2 -11.20 -9.15 15.50
N ALA A 3 -12.10 -8.17 15.36
CA ALA A 3 -12.18 -7.31 14.19
C ALA A 3 -11.05 -6.27 14.21
N THR A 4 -9.80 -6.74 14.39
CA THR A 4 -8.63 -5.88 14.47
C THR A 4 -8.09 -5.61 13.07
N PHE A 5 -7.92 -4.34 12.73
CA PHE A 5 -7.28 -3.96 11.48
C PHE A 5 -5.83 -4.41 11.46
N LEU A 6 -5.32 -4.70 10.26
CA LEU A 6 -3.92 -5.00 10.08
C LEU A 6 -3.04 -3.77 10.40
N PRO A 7 -1.80 -3.99 10.85
CA PRO A 7 -0.92 -2.90 11.27
C PRO A 7 -0.58 -1.90 10.17
N ILE A 8 -0.52 -0.63 10.53
CA ILE A 8 -0.07 0.46 9.65
C ILE A 8 1.23 1.12 10.15
N THR A 9 1.73 0.69 11.31
CA THR A 9 3.02 1.15 11.86
C THR A 9 3.77 -0.03 12.47
N LEU A 10 5.07 0.17 12.76
CA LEU A 10 5.87 -0.84 13.46
C LEU A 10 5.34 -1.13 14.88
N ASP A 11 4.85 -0.10 15.58
CA ASP A 11 4.31 -0.29 16.93
C ASP A 11 3.02 -1.11 16.91
N GLU A 12 2.16 -0.87 15.94
CA GLU A 12 0.97 -1.69 15.73
C GLU A 12 1.35 -3.11 15.32
N GLY A 13 2.42 -3.28 14.55
CA GLY A 13 2.97 -4.59 14.19
C GLY A 13 3.40 -5.39 15.41
N ARG A 14 4.04 -4.76 16.37
CA ARG A 14 4.41 -5.41 17.64
C ARG A 14 3.19 -5.82 18.45
N SER A 15 2.17 -4.98 18.47
CA SER A 15 0.92 -5.29 19.17
C SER A 15 0.14 -6.42 18.49
N TYR A 16 0.13 -6.46 17.18
CA TYR A 16 -0.62 -7.46 16.41
C TYR A 16 0.09 -8.81 16.33
N TYR A 17 1.40 -8.83 16.03
CA TYR A 17 2.19 -10.05 15.80
C TYR A 17 2.95 -10.54 17.02
N GLY A 18 3.03 -9.75 18.08
CA GLY A 18 3.65 -10.14 19.33
C GLY A 18 5.08 -9.63 19.52
N LYS A 19 5.68 -9.99 20.65
CA LYS A 19 6.99 -9.47 21.08
C LYS A 19 8.15 -9.86 20.17
N GLU A 20 8.02 -10.94 19.43
CA GLU A 20 9.07 -11.41 18.51
C GLU A 20 9.05 -10.66 17.16
N PHE A 21 8.06 -9.81 16.95
CA PHE A 21 7.98 -9.01 15.75
C PHE A 21 9.13 -8.01 15.69
N THR A 22 9.90 -8.06 14.61
CA THR A 22 10.98 -7.13 14.34
C THR A 22 10.77 -6.33 13.05
N GLN A 23 10.12 -6.95 12.08
CA GLN A 23 9.96 -6.35 10.75
C GLN A 23 8.79 -7.01 10.02
N PHE A 24 8.11 -6.25 9.16
CA PHE A 24 7.10 -6.80 8.27
C PHE A 24 7.75 -7.63 7.16
N ASP A 25 7.05 -8.67 6.73
CA ASP A 25 7.47 -9.47 5.58
C ASP A 25 7.08 -8.79 4.26
N VAL A 26 5.87 -8.26 4.22
CA VAL A 26 5.30 -7.58 3.05
C VAL A 26 4.63 -6.29 3.51
N ILE A 27 4.84 -5.22 2.76
CA ILE A 27 4.18 -3.93 3.01
C ILE A 27 3.40 -3.56 1.77
N PHE A 28 2.08 -3.37 1.93
CA PHE A 28 1.21 -2.87 0.87
C PHE A 28 1.18 -1.35 0.89
N VAL A 29 1.32 -0.74 -0.29
CA VAL A 29 1.20 0.70 -0.50
C VAL A 29 0.04 0.95 -1.45
N THR A 30 -0.94 1.71 -1.03
CA THR A 30 -2.14 1.99 -1.80
C THR A 30 -2.52 3.48 -1.77
N GLY A 31 -3.11 3.96 -2.86
CA GLY A 31 -3.69 5.29 -2.93
C GLY A 31 -5.06 5.40 -2.27
N ASP A 32 -5.72 4.27 -2.00
CA ASP A 32 -6.99 4.25 -1.30
C ASP A 32 -6.80 4.29 0.22
N PRO A 33 -7.79 4.80 0.97
CA PRO A 33 -7.81 4.59 2.42
C PRO A 33 -7.92 3.09 2.72
N TYR A 34 -7.29 2.67 3.82
CA TYR A 34 -7.39 1.27 4.22
C TYR A 34 -8.72 0.98 4.90
N TYR A 35 -9.50 0.12 4.27
CA TYR A 35 -10.70 -0.48 4.84
C TYR A 35 -10.58 -2.00 4.75
N ASP A 36 -10.76 -2.68 5.87
CA ASP A 36 -10.78 -4.14 5.92
C ASP A 36 -12.14 -4.66 5.41
N HIS A 37 -12.32 -4.55 4.10
CA HIS A 37 -13.59 -4.80 3.42
C HIS A 37 -13.42 -5.83 2.30
N PRO A 38 -14.38 -6.76 2.12
CA PRO A 38 -14.26 -7.82 1.12
C PRO A 38 -14.23 -7.34 -0.34
N LEU A 39 -14.56 -6.07 -0.60
CA LEU A 39 -14.42 -5.47 -1.94
C LEU A 39 -13.11 -4.71 -2.14
N SER A 40 -12.29 -4.60 -1.10
CA SER A 40 -10.97 -3.97 -1.20
C SER A 40 -9.92 -5.00 -1.57
N GLY A 41 -9.24 -4.81 -2.70
CA GLY A 41 -8.17 -5.71 -3.14
C GLY A 41 -7.03 -5.80 -2.12
N ILE A 42 -6.65 -4.69 -1.52
CA ILE A 42 -5.63 -4.64 -0.48
C ILE A 42 -6.08 -5.42 0.76
N ALA A 43 -7.31 -5.25 1.21
CA ALA A 43 -7.83 -5.98 2.36
C ALA A 43 -7.82 -7.50 2.10
N ILE A 44 -8.27 -7.92 0.93
CA ILE A 44 -8.29 -9.34 0.54
C ILE A 44 -6.86 -9.92 0.53
N LEU A 45 -5.94 -9.30 -0.17
CA LEU A 45 -4.57 -9.79 -0.32
C LEU A 45 -3.80 -9.75 0.98
N SER A 46 -3.92 -8.69 1.75
CA SER A 46 -3.24 -8.55 3.03
C SER A 46 -3.76 -9.58 4.06
N ARG A 47 -5.06 -9.79 4.12
CA ARG A 47 -5.65 -10.84 4.97
C ARG A 47 -5.23 -12.24 4.54
N LEU A 48 -5.17 -12.49 3.23
CA LEU A 48 -4.70 -13.78 2.73
C LEU A 48 -3.27 -14.06 3.18
N LEU A 49 -2.37 -13.11 3.04
CA LEU A 49 -0.98 -13.25 3.48
C LEU A 49 -0.88 -13.40 5.00
N ASP A 50 -1.65 -12.61 5.75
CA ASP A 50 -1.70 -12.71 7.22
C ASP A 50 -2.13 -14.12 7.66
N THR A 51 -3.17 -14.69 7.05
CA THR A 51 -3.63 -16.05 7.37
C THR A 51 -2.62 -17.13 6.98
N LYS A 52 -1.72 -16.85 6.04
CA LYS A 52 -0.63 -17.75 5.65
C LYS A 52 0.60 -17.62 6.55
N GLY A 53 0.57 -16.77 7.55
CA GLY A 53 1.64 -16.61 8.53
C GLY A 53 2.65 -15.51 8.20
N TYR A 54 2.42 -14.73 7.14
CA TYR A 54 3.28 -13.58 6.83
C TYR A 54 2.89 -12.37 7.68
N LYS A 55 3.88 -11.56 8.02
CA LYS A 55 3.69 -10.32 8.78
C LYS A 55 3.47 -9.18 7.80
N VAL A 56 2.28 -8.62 7.79
CA VAL A 56 1.82 -7.66 6.78
C VAL A 56 1.62 -6.28 7.39
N GLY A 57 2.16 -5.26 6.74
CA GLY A 57 1.91 -3.86 7.03
C GLY A 57 1.21 -3.18 5.86
N ILE A 58 0.46 -2.13 6.14
CA ILE A 58 -0.28 -1.38 5.11
C ILE A 58 0.03 0.10 5.27
N ILE A 59 0.37 0.74 4.16
CA ILE A 59 0.55 2.19 4.06
C ILE A 59 -0.48 2.70 3.06
N ALA A 60 -1.40 3.52 3.53
CA ALA A 60 -2.52 4.01 2.72
C ALA A 60 -2.49 5.52 2.59
N GLN A 61 -2.82 6.03 1.43
CA GLN A 61 -2.96 7.47 1.15
C GLN A 61 -1.78 8.32 1.63
N LEU A 62 -0.59 8.00 1.13
CA LEU A 62 0.64 8.72 1.48
C LEU A 62 0.59 10.18 1.04
N GLU A 63 0.80 11.09 1.97
CA GLU A 63 0.89 12.53 1.71
C GLU A 63 2.29 13.08 1.93
N THR A 64 3.03 12.50 2.87
CA THR A 64 4.37 12.98 3.25
C THR A 64 5.43 11.89 3.09
N ASP A 65 6.68 12.33 2.93
CA ASP A 65 7.81 11.41 2.80
C ASP A 65 8.03 10.54 4.05
N ASP A 66 7.71 11.05 5.24
CA ASP A 66 7.86 10.31 6.49
C ASP A 66 6.93 9.10 6.57
N GLU A 67 5.76 9.16 5.94
CA GLU A 67 4.80 8.05 5.93
C GLU A 67 5.33 6.81 5.21
N TYR A 68 6.27 6.96 4.27
CA TYR A 68 6.94 5.83 3.63
C TYR A 68 7.82 5.04 4.60
N ARG A 69 8.19 5.62 5.72
CA ARG A 69 9.11 5.03 6.69
C ARG A 69 8.45 4.42 7.92
N VAL A 70 7.16 4.65 8.12
CA VAL A 70 6.45 4.23 9.34
C VAL A 70 6.44 2.72 9.56
N CYS A 71 6.52 1.94 8.49
CA CYS A 71 6.58 0.48 8.55
C CYS A 71 8.01 -0.09 8.43
N GLY A 72 9.00 0.76 8.17
CA GLY A 72 10.37 0.32 7.89
C GLY A 72 10.49 -0.45 6.58
N ALA A 73 11.61 -1.12 6.37
CA ALA A 73 11.82 -1.95 5.19
C ALA A 73 11.16 -3.32 5.36
N PRO A 74 10.50 -3.87 4.33
CA PRO A 74 9.95 -5.21 4.39
C PRO A 74 11.04 -6.27 4.22
N ARG A 75 10.80 -7.46 4.78
CA ARG A 75 11.70 -8.60 4.60
C ARG A 75 11.73 -9.10 3.16
N PHE A 76 10.58 -9.13 2.49
CA PHE A 76 10.46 -9.65 1.14
C PHE A 76 10.26 -8.55 0.10
N PHE A 77 9.16 -7.82 0.15
CA PHE A 77 8.87 -6.81 -0.86
C PHE A 77 7.79 -5.82 -0.42
N PHE A 78 7.76 -4.69 -1.14
CA PHE A 78 6.60 -3.78 -1.16
C PHE A 78 5.66 -4.20 -2.29
N CYS A 79 4.35 -4.22 -2.01
CA CYS A 79 3.30 -4.34 -3.02
C CYS A 79 2.66 -2.97 -3.24
N ILE A 80 2.68 -2.48 -4.46
CA ILE A 80 2.27 -1.11 -4.78
C ILE A 80 1.08 -1.13 -5.75
N THR A 81 0.05 -0.36 -5.41
CA THR A 81 -1.12 -0.17 -6.26
C THR A 81 -1.64 1.26 -6.14
N SER A 82 -2.31 1.75 -7.19
CA SER A 82 -3.04 3.02 -7.11
C SER A 82 -4.28 2.93 -6.24
N GLY A 83 -4.83 1.73 -6.05
CA GLY A 83 -6.08 1.47 -5.37
C GLY A 83 -7.11 0.82 -6.29
N LEU A 84 -8.39 1.06 -6.03
CA LEU A 84 -9.50 0.51 -6.82
C LEU A 84 -9.58 1.11 -8.23
N LEU A 85 -9.10 2.33 -8.41
CA LEU A 85 -9.15 3.05 -9.67
C LEU A 85 -7.75 3.33 -10.22
N ASP A 86 -7.64 3.43 -11.54
CA ASP A 86 -6.48 4.02 -12.19
C ASP A 86 -6.31 5.46 -11.69
N SER A 87 -5.06 5.86 -11.38
CA SER A 87 -4.80 7.18 -10.78
C SER A 87 -5.18 8.34 -11.69
N MET A 88 -5.12 8.16 -13.01
CA MET A 88 -5.56 9.19 -13.93
C MET A 88 -7.09 9.31 -13.94
N VAL A 89 -7.81 8.19 -13.84
CA VAL A 89 -9.28 8.21 -13.68
C VAL A 89 -9.67 8.83 -12.34
N ALA A 90 -8.91 8.59 -11.29
CA ALA A 90 -9.15 9.21 -9.99
C ALA A 90 -8.92 10.73 -10.01
N ASN A 91 -7.94 11.21 -10.78
CA ASN A 91 -7.58 12.63 -10.83
C ASN A 91 -8.32 13.46 -11.88
N TYR A 92 -8.84 12.84 -12.93
CA TYR A 92 -9.48 13.55 -14.05
C TYR A 92 -10.88 13.06 -14.34
N THR A 93 -11.74 13.98 -14.80
CA THR A 93 -13.05 13.64 -15.35
C THR A 93 -12.91 13.08 -16.77
N PRO A 94 -13.96 12.45 -17.35
CA PRO A 94 -13.92 12.02 -18.76
C PRO A 94 -13.61 13.16 -19.75
N MET A 95 -13.92 14.42 -19.37
CA MET A 95 -13.60 15.62 -20.16
C MET A 95 -12.19 16.16 -19.88
N LEU A 96 -11.33 15.38 -19.24
CA LEU A 96 -9.95 15.73 -18.89
C LEU A 96 -9.84 16.97 -17.98
N ARG A 97 -10.84 17.20 -17.13
CA ARG A 97 -10.78 18.21 -16.08
C ARG A 97 -10.27 17.59 -14.80
N GLU A 98 -9.32 18.26 -14.17
CA GLU A 98 -8.77 17.85 -12.87
C GLU A 98 -9.86 17.85 -11.79
N ARG A 99 -9.91 16.78 -11.00
CA ARG A 99 -10.83 16.67 -9.85
C ARG A 99 -10.17 17.30 -8.62
N GLU A 100 -11.00 17.89 -7.77
CA GLU A 100 -10.57 18.47 -6.49
C GLU A 100 -10.52 17.41 -5.40
N ASN A 101 -9.70 17.65 -4.37
CA ASN A 101 -9.61 16.84 -3.14
C ASN A 101 -9.25 15.35 -3.38
N VAL A 102 -8.46 15.08 -4.40
CA VAL A 102 -7.95 13.73 -4.67
C VAL A 102 -6.59 13.57 -4.00
N LEU A 103 -6.45 12.55 -3.14
CA LEU A 103 -5.21 12.26 -2.43
C LEU A 103 -4.27 11.33 -3.20
N VAL A 104 -4.77 10.65 -4.22
CA VAL A 104 -3.97 9.76 -5.07
C VAL A 104 -3.19 10.60 -6.08
N PRO A 105 -1.86 10.52 -6.12
CA PRO A 105 -1.09 11.25 -7.12
C PRO A 105 -1.32 10.71 -8.52
N GLU A 106 -1.11 11.54 -9.53
CA GLU A 106 -1.09 11.08 -10.92
C GLU A 106 0.02 10.02 -11.09
N HIS A 107 -0.25 8.98 -11.87
CA HIS A 107 0.68 7.87 -12.06
C HIS A 107 1.16 7.28 -10.72
N ALA A 108 0.24 7.07 -9.78
CA ALA A 108 0.53 6.67 -8.41
C ALA A 108 1.52 5.50 -8.28
N PRO A 109 1.40 4.38 -9.01
CA PRO A 109 2.37 3.29 -8.89
C PRO A 109 3.81 3.71 -9.22
N ILE A 110 4.00 4.60 -10.18
CA ILE A 110 5.32 5.13 -10.54
C ILE A 110 5.86 6.01 -9.42
N ILE A 111 5.04 6.97 -8.94
CA ILE A 111 5.43 7.89 -7.87
C ILE A 111 5.77 7.12 -6.59
N TYR A 112 4.91 6.19 -6.18
CA TYR A 112 5.15 5.38 -4.99
C TYR A 112 6.41 4.53 -5.12
N THR A 113 6.64 3.91 -6.28
CA THR A 113 7.83 3.11 -6.52
C THR A 113 9.10 3.96 -6.48
N GLN A 114 9.09 5.13 -7.11
CA GLN A 114 10.22 6.04 -7.10
C GLN A 114 10.58 6.47 -5.66
N LYS A 115 9.58 6.85 -4.87
CA LYS A 115 9.77 7.24 -3.47
C LYS A 115 10.29 6.09 -2.62
N ILE A 116 9.76 4.90 -2.79
CA ILE A 116 10.23 3.71 -2.08
C ILE A 116 11.68 3.40 -2.44
N LYS A 117 12.06 3.48 -3.71
CA LYS A 117 13.44 3.27 -4.15
C LYS A 117 14.39 4.36 -3.68
N GLU A 118 13.89 5.56 -3.43
CA GLU A 118 14.67 6.65 -2.84
C GLU A 118 15.03 6.33 -1.38
N PHE A 119 14.09 5.82 -0.60
CA PHE A 119 14.29 5.49 0.82
C PHE A 119 14.85 4.09 1.06
N TYR A 120 14.49 3.12 0.22
CA TYR A 120 14.85 1.71 0.36
C TYR A 120 15.36 1.17 -0.98
N LYS A 121 16.55 1.59 -1.35
CA LYS A 121 17.14 1.33 -2.67
C LYS A 121 17.18 -0.15 -3.07
N ASP A 122 17.46 -1.02 -2.10
CA ASP A 122 17.64 -2.46 -2.35
C ASP A 122 16.36 -3.27 -2.15
N SER A 123 15.27 -2.66 -1.73
CA SER A 123 14.00 -3.35 -1.53
C SER A 123 13.36 -3.74 -2.87
N MET A 124 12.81 -4.94 -2.92
CA MET A 124 12.03 -5.40 -4.06
C MET A 124 10.65 -4.73 -4.05
N THR A 125 10.15 -4.40 -5.23
CA THR A 125 8.81 -3.83 -5.41
C THR A 125 8.01 -4.66 -6.38
N VAL A 126 6.74 -4.89 -6.07
CA VAL A 126 5.77 -5.60 -6.92
C VAL A 126 4.63 -4.64 -7.21
N LEU A 127 4.39 -4.37 -8.48
CA LEU A 127 3.30 -3.52 -8.93
C LEU A 127 2.09 -4.37 -9.27
N GLY A 128 0.92 -3.96 -8.79
CA GLY A 128 -0.32 -4.69 -9.04
C GLY A 128 -1.53 -3.79 -9.11
N GLY A 129 -2.69 -4.42 -9.27
CA GLY A 129 -3.96 -3.74 -9.39
C GLY A 129 -4.29 -3.32 -10.82
N VAL A 130 -5.39 -2.57 -10.96
CA VAL A 130 -5.96 -2.21 -12.26
C VAL A 130 -5.00 -1.36 -13.11
N GLU A 131 -4.34 -0.40 -12.50
CA GLU A 131 -3.45 0.51 -13.23
C GLU A 131 -2.22 -0.22 -13.78
N ALA A 132 -1.56 -1.03 -12.97
CA ALA A 132 -0.43 -1.83 -13.43
C ALA A 132 -0.82 -2.79 -14.55
N THR A 133 -2.01 -3.39 -14.46
CA THR A 133 -2.54 -4.30 -15.47
C THR A 133 -2.81 -3.59 -16.80
N ILE A 134 -3.45 -2.42 -16.75
CA ILE A 134 -3.81 -1.64 -17.94
C ILE A 134 -2.57 -1.00 -18.57
N ARG A 135 -1.71 -0.40 -17.76
CA ARG A 135 -0.56 0.38 -18.23
C ARG A 135 0.66 -0.47 -18.56
N ARG A 136 0.75 -1.67 -18.01
CA ARG A 136 1.88 -2.62 -18.21
C ARG A 136 3.24 -1.97 -17.93
N PHE A 137 3.35 -1.42 -16.76
CA PHE A 137 4.61 -0.82 -16.31
C PHE A 137 5.80 -1.79 -16.40
#